data_273e0fa4ed7a814140e73ff47b2aebbd
#
_entry.id   273e0fa4ed7a814140e73ff47b2aebbd
#
_cell.length_a   1.000
_cell.length_b   1.000
_cell.length_c   1.000
_cell.angle_alpha   90.00
_cell.angle_beta   90.00
_cell.angle_gamma   90.00
#
_symmetry.space_group_name_H-M   'P 1'
#
loop_
_entity.id
_entity.type
_entity.pdbx_description
1 polymer ?
#
loop_
_entity_poly.entity_id
_entity_poly.type
_entity_poly.pdbx_seq_one_letter_code
_entity_poly.pdbx_strand_id
1 'polypeptide(L)'
;MTDGFRHLHPHGVDLTVSVAGHGVPLIWGHGLMGSMAAEDLAAWFGWQQLLDLAQVIRYDARGHGTSGASASPTDYIWPRLADDMLSIADQLDLDQFVAGGQSMGCATALYAALAAPQRIQALILSTPPTAWETRAEQSAMYEQMAALVESQGTVGLAAMMAQQAPAMIPPLLLEAAPNLGARMAEQLAAYDARTLALVLGGAKLTDFPPRDQIRRIQAPALILAWAGDRGHPVSTTTELQSLLPHVEAHVAQTRGELRSWPQRMRDFLTRL
;
A
#
# COMPACT_ATOMS: atom_id res chain seq x y z
N MET A 1 -19.48 8.36 16.28
CA MET A 1 -18.73 9.38 15.53
C MET A 1 -19.04 9.15 14.07
N THR A 2 -19.45 10.18 13.35
CA THR A 2 -19.84 10.10 11.94
C THR A 2 -18.63 9.70 11.12
N ASP A 3 -18.70 8.53 10.46
CA ASP A 3 -17.77 8.13 9.42
C ASP A 3 -17.72 9.23 8.35
N GLY A 4 -16.54 9.83 8.16
CA GLY A 4 -16.41 10.96 7.23
C GLY A 4 -14.99 11.10 6.71
N PHE A 5 -14.88 11.69 5.52
CA PHE A 5 -13.59 12.13 5.01
C PHE A 5 -13.12 13.37 5.77
N ARG A 6 -11.84 13.41 6.06
CA ARG A 6 -11.12 14.54 6.65
C ARG A 6 -10.00 14.96 5.72
N HIS A 7 -9.61 16.22 5.79
CA HIS A 7 -8.43 16.74 5.14
C HIS A 7 -7.38 17.01 6.20
N LEU A 8 -6.25 16.29 6.14
CA LEU A 8 -5.08 16.50 6.97
C LEU A 8 -3.95 17.06 6.09
N HIS A 9 -3.01 17.79 6.70
CA HIS A 9 -1.98 18.50 5.94
C HIS A 9 -0.55 18.08 6.35
N PRO A 10 -0.16 16.80 6.16
CA PRO A 10 1.21 16.37 6.37
C PRO A 10 2.18 17.16 5.50
N HIS A 11 3.12 17.83 6.14
CA HIS A 11 4.18 18.57 5.45
C HIS A 11 3.66 19.53 4.34
N GLY A 12 2.45 20.11 4.57
CA GLY A 12 1.84 21.08 3.66
C GLY A 12 1.13 20.49 2.44
N VAL A 13 0.99 19.18 2.35
CA VAL A 13 0.20 18.49 1.31
C VAL A 13 -1.17 18.13 1.88
N ASP A 14 -2.23 18.47 1.19
CA ASP A 14 -3.60 18.11 1.58
C ASP A 14 -3.86 16.63 1.28
N LEU A 15 -4.02 15.81 2.32
CA LEU A 15 -4.35 14.39 2.20
C LEU A 15 -5.79 14.13 2.61
N THR A 16 -6.52 13.43 1.76
CA THR A 16 -7.84 12.90 2.07
C THR A 16 -7.73 11.65 2.92
N VAL A 17 -8.33 11.70 4.11
CA VAL A 17 -8.28 10.63 5.12
C VAL A 17 -9.69 10.19 5.48
N SER A 18 -9.93 8.90 5.53
CA SER A 18 -11.15 8.27 6.03
C SER A 18 -10.89 7.68 7.41
N VAL A 19 -11.77 7.96 8.38
CA VAL A 19 -11.69 7.40 9.73
C VAL A 19 -13.01 6.73 10.05
N ALA A 20 -12.98 5.41 10.31
CA ALA A 20 -14.17 4.63 10.61
C ALA A 20 -13.91 3.62 11.72
N GLY A 21 -14.94 3.25 12.49
CA GLY A 21 -14.84 2.28 13.57
C GLY A 21 -14.25 2.82 14.86
N HIS A 22 -13.91 1.92 15.78
CA HIS A 22 -13.35 2.23 17.10
C HIS A 22 -12.47 1.08 17.57
N GLY A 23 -11.64 1.33 18.58
CA GLY A 23 -10.72 0.33 19.14
C GLY A 23 -9.27 0.61 18.74
N VAL A 24 -8.52 -0.41 18.36
CA VAL A 24 -7.09 -0.27 18.03
C VAL A 24 -6.92 0.61 16.79
N PRO A 25 -6.13 1.72 16.86
CA PRO A 25 -5.88 2.53 15.68
C PRO A 25 -5.09 1.75 14.63
N LEU A 26 -5.62 1.65 13.41
CA LEU A 26 -4.96 1.05 12.24
C LEU A 26 -4.84 2.12 11.15
N ILE A 27 -3.62 2.59 10.87
CA ILE A 27 -3.37 3.48 9.73
C ILE A 27 -2.94 2.63 8.53
N TRP A 28 -3.64 2.78 7.40
CA TRP A 28 -3.48 1.96 6.22
C TRP A 28 -3.15 2.77 4.98
N GLY A 29 -2.00 2.46 4.37
CA GLY A 29 -1.56 2.99 3.07
C GLY A 29 -1.87 2.03 1.92
N HIS A 30 -2.44 2.55 0.84
CA HIS A 30 -2.72 1.77 -0.38
C HIS A 30 -1.47 1.52 -1.23
N GLY A 31 -1.61 0.73 -2.30
CA GLY A 31 -0.57 0.45 -3.29
C GLY A 31 -0.32 1.61 -4.27
N LEU A 32 0.84 1.57 -4.95
CA LEU A 32 1.19 2.53 -6.01
C LEU A 32 0.11 2.56 -7.08
N MET A 33 -0.24 3.76 -7.55
CA MET A 33 -1.35 4.02 -8.50
C MET A 33 -2.74 3.60 -7.98
N GLY A 34 -2.84 3.23 -6.69
CA GLY A 34 -4.10 2.91 -6.03
C GLY A 34 -4.76 4.12 -5.37
N SER A 35 -5.82 3.84 -4.61
CA SER A 35 -6.52 4.80 -3.75
C SER A 35 -7.44 4.05 -2.79
N MET A 36 -7.99 4.74 -1.80
CA MET A 36 -9.06 4.18 -0.95
C MET A 36 -10.23 3.64 -1.78
N ALA A 37 -10.66 4.39 -2.78
CA ALA A 37 -11.75 3.98 -3.67
C ALA A 37 -11.40 2.73 -4.49
N ALA A 38 -10.13 2.61 -4.93
CA ALA A 38 -9.66 1.41 -5.65
C ALA A 38 -9.71 0.16 -4.76
N GLU A 39 -9.28 0.28 -3.50
CA GLU A 39 -9.33 -0.82 -2.54
C GLU A 39 -10.77 -1.23 -2.21
N ASP A 40 -11.69 -0.26 -2.08
CA ASP A 40 -13.11 -0.53 -1.86
C ASP A 40 -13.74 -1.31 -3.03
N LEU A 41 -13.37 -0.98 -4.25
CA LEU A 41 -13.80 -1.72 -5.45
C LEU A 41 -13.21 -3.13 -5.53
N ALA A 42 -11.97 -3.31 -5.08
CA ALA A 42 -11.32 -4.62 -5.05
C ALA A 42 -11.86 -5.52 -3.91
N ALA A 43 -12.26 -4.92 -2.80
CA ALA A 43 -12.90 -5.53 -1.64
C ALA A 43 -12.10 -6.69 -0.97
N TRP A 44 -10.74 -6.69 -1.08
CA TRP A 44 -9.92 -7.75 -0.47
C TRP A 44 -9.88 -7.69 1.05
N PHE A 45 -9.93 -6.47 1.62
CA PHE A 45 -9.66 -6.25 3.04
C PHE A 45 -10.89 -6.34 3.93
N GLY A 46 -12.10 -6.22 3.35
CA GLY A 46 -13.36 -6.36 4.09
C GLY A 46 -13.46 -5.42 5.30
N TRP A 47 -13.12 -4.14 5.12
CA TRP A 47 -12.97 -3.13 6.17
C TRP A 47 -14.10 -3.11 7.19
N GLN A 48 -15.35 -3.31 6.74
CA GLN A 48 -16.53 -3.34 7.61
C GLN A 48 -16.45 -4.41 8.71
N GLN A 49 -15.70 -5.49 8.48
CA GLN A 49 -15.52 -6.57 9.44
C GLN A 49 -14.53 -6.22 10.57
N LEU A 50 -13.82 -5.09 10.47
CA LEU A 50 -12.84 -4.65 11.44
C LEU A 50 -13.34 -3.51 12.34
N LEU A 51 -14.44 -2.82 11.97
CA LEU A 51 -14.85 -1.56 12.58
C LEU A 51 -15.30 -1.66 14.04
N ASP A 52 -15.65 -2.83 14.51
CA ASP A 52 -15.98 -3.10 15.91
C ASP A 52 -14.74 -3.38 16.79
N LEU A 53 -13.56 -3.55 16.18
CA LEU A 53 -12.30 -3.89 16.84
C LEU A 53 -11.23 -2.83 16.61
N ALA A 54 -11.25 -2.18 15.45
CA ALA A 54 -10.23 -1.22 15.05
C ALA A 54 -10.84 0.11 14.61
N GLN A 55 -10.17 1.20 14.98
CA GLN A 55 -10.34 2.49 14.33
C GLN A 55 -9.53 2.45 13.02
N VAL A 56 -10.20 2.15 11.91
CA VAL A 56 -9.56 2.03 10.59
C VAL A 56 -9.39 3.43 9.99
N ILE A 57 -8.14 3.83 9.81
CA ILE A 57 -7.72 5.12 9.25
C ILE A 57 -7.06 4.83 7.92
N ARG A 58 -7.74 5.14 6.82
CA ARG A 58 -7.21 5.01 5.46
C ARG A 58 -7.00 6.39 4.87
N TYR A 59 -6.06 6.52 3.98
CA TYR A 59 -5.80 7.78 3.31
C TYR A 59 -5.39 7.56 1.85
N ASP A 60 -5.71 8.52 1.01
CA ASP A 60 -5.08 8.61 -0.30
C ASP A 60 -3.69 9.23 -0.11
N ALA A 61 -2.65 8.52 -0.50
CA ALA A 61 -1.28 9.03 -0.41
C ALA A 61 -1.09 10.25 -1.31
N ARG A 62 -0.10 11.10 -1.04
CA ARG A 62 0.21 12.25 -1.90
C ARG A 62 0.29 11.85 -3.37
N GLY A 63 -0.33 12.63 -4.24
CA GLY A 63 -0.41 12.38 -5.67
C GLY A 63 -1.31 11.23 -6.08
N HIS A 64 -2.13 10.69 -5.17
CA HIS A 64 -3.06 9.60 -5.44
C HIS A 64 -4.49 9.99 -5.05
N GLY A 65 -5.47 9.34 -5.69
CA GLY A 65 -6.87 9.50 -5.38
C GLY A 65 -7.32 10.96 -5.42
N THR A 66 -7.84 11.43 -4.30
CA THR A 66 -8.31 12.83 -4.13
C THR A 66 -7.35 13.70 -3.31
N SER A 67 -6.18 13.17 -2.95
CA SER A 67 -5.15 13.90 -2.23
C SER A 67 -4.34 14.85 -3.13
N GLY A 68 -3.76 15.88 -2.51
CA GLY A 68 -2.87 16.82 -3.16
C GLY A 68 -1.56 16.18 -3.64
N ALA A 69 -0.86 16.88 -4.53
CA ALA A 69 0.37 16.43 -5.14
C ALA A 69 1.56 17.32 -4.73
N SER A 70 2.75 16.78 -4.84
CA SER A 70 4.03 17.49 -4.69
C SER A 70 4.74 17.66 -6.04
N ALA A 71 5.68 18.60 -6.11
CA ALA A 71 6.32 18.99 -7.37
C ALA A 71 7.60 18.20 -7.71
N SER A 72 8.13 17.41 -6.77
CA SER A 72 9.37 16.68 -6.96
C SER A 72 9.18 15.16 -6.84
N PRO A 73 9.83 14.33 -7.69
CA PRO A 73 9.82 12.88 -7.52
C PRO A 73 10.33 12.42 -6.14
N THR A 74 11.26 13.16 -5.55
CA THR A 74 11.81 12.85 -4.22
C THR A 74 10.81 12.98 -3.08
N ASP A 75 9.67 13.64 -3.32
CA ASP A 75 8.58 13.71 -2.34
C ASP A 75 7.72 12.43 -2.31
N TYR A 76 7.90 11.54 -3.30
CA TYR A 76 7.12 10.29 -3.44
C TYR A 76 7.94 9.04 -3.10
N ILE A 77 9.16 9.19 -2.56
CA ILE A 77 9.92 8.05 -2.05
C ILE A 77 9.28 7.51 -0.76
N TRP A 78 9.41 6.22 -0.54
CA TRP A 78 8.72 5.56 0.58
C TRP A 78 9.06 6.10 1.97
N PRO A 79 10.30 6.53 2.29
CA PRO A 79 10.57 7.23 3.56
C PRO A 79 9.74 8.50 3.74
N ARG A 80 9.51 9.29 2.67
CA ARG A 80 8.67 10.50 2.76
C ARG A 80 7.19 10.17 2.96
N LEU A 81 6.71 9.07 2.36
CA LEU A 81 5.36 8.57 2.61
C LEU A 81 5.20 8.06 4.05
N ALA A 82 6.27 7.54 4.65
CA ALA A 82 6.27 7.17 6.07
C ALA A 82 6.18 8.40 6.99
N ASP A 83 6.86 9.50 6.63
CA ASP A 83 6.71 10.78 7.34
C ASP A 83 5.24 11.26 7.28
N ASP A 84 4.55 11.09 6.14
CA ASP A 84 3.12 11.41 6.03
C ASP A 84 2.27 10.54 6.95
N MET A 85 2.51 9.22 6.99
CA MET A 85 1.79 8.30 7.87
C MET A 85 1.96 8.69 9.35
N LEU A 86 3.17 9.02 9.76
CA LEU A 86 3.45 9.49 11.13
C LEU A 86 2.77 10.84 11.43
N SER A 87 2.78 11.77 10.47
CA SER A 87 2.09 13.06 10.61
C SER A 87 0.57 12.92 10.64
N ILE A 88 -0.02 11.93 9.94
CA ILE A 88 -1.44 11.59 10.09
C ILE A 88 -1.73 11.15 11.53
N ALA A 89 -0.88 10.29 12.10
CA ALA A 89 -1.01 9.86 13.49
C ALA A 89 -0.93 11.05 14.45
N ASP A 90 0.00 12.00 14.24
CA ASP A 90 0.14 13.21 15.05
C ASP A 90 -1.10 14.09 14.97
N GLN A 91 -1.64 14.33 13.77
CA GLN A 91 -2.82 15.18 13.57
C GLN A 91 -4.13 14.53 14.07
N LEU A 92 -4.11 13.24 14.35
CA LEU A 92 -5.21 12.49 14.96
C LEU A 92 -4.98 12.19 16.46
N ASP A 93 -3.94 12.76 17.07
CA ASP A 93 -3.57 12.58 18.48
C ASP A 93 -3.40 11.10 18.86
N LEU A 94 -2.78 10.30 17.98
CA LEU A 94 -2.52 8.88 18.21
C LEU A 94 -1.10 8.67 18.76
N ASP A 95 -0.97 8.23 20.00
CA ASP A 95 0.32 7.90 20.61
C ASP A 95 0.93 6.63 19.99
N GLN A 96 0.09 5.60 19.81
CA GLN A 96 0.46 4.32 19.22
C GLN A 96 -0.59 3.87 18.20
N PHE A 97 -0.16 3.13 17.17
CA PHE A 97 -1.05 2.59 16.15
C PHE A 97 -0.45 1.34 15.48
N VAL A 98 -1.31 0.57 14.83
CA VAL A 98 -0.91 -0.47 13.89
C VAL A 98 -0.64 0.19 12.54
N ALA A 99 0.60 0.06 12.03
CA ALA A 99 0.93 0.54 10.70
C ALA A 99 0.70 -0.56 9.67
N GLY A 100 -0.13 -0.29 8.68
CA GLY A 100 -0.42 -1.29 7.65
C GLY A 100 -0.45 -0.70 6.25
N GLY A 101 -0.44 -1.58 5.27
CA GLY A 101 -0.61 -1.15 3.90
C GLY A 101 -0.41 -2.25 2.87
N GLN A 102 -0.81 -1.93 1.64
CA GLN A 102 -0.64 -2.77 0.47
C GLN A 102 0.53 -2.29 -0.38
N SER A 103 1.40 -3.19 -0.82
CA SER A 103 2.47 -2.88 -1.79
C SER A 103 3.33 -1.68 -1.35
N MET A 104 3.21 -0.53 -1.97
CA MET A 104 3.82 0.74 -1.54
C MET A 104 3.55 1.03 -0.06
N GLY A 105 2.33 0.77 0.42
CA GLY A 105 1.95 0.92 1.82
C GLY A 105 2.71 -0.01 2.76
N CYS A 106 3.15 -1.20 2.32
CA CYS A 106 4.05 -2.07 3.11
C CYS A 106 5.38 -1.38 3.40
N ALA A 107 5.99 -0.79 2.37
CA ALA A 107 7.24 -0.06 2.51
C ALA A 107 7.08 1.16 3.42
N THR A 108 5.99 1.90 3.23
CA THR A 108 5.62 3.03 4.09
C THR A 108 5.55 2.61 5.56
N ALA A 109 4.86 1.52 5.87
CA ALA A 109 4.73 0.98 7.23
C ALA A 109 6.07 0.52 7.83
N LEU A 110 6.93 -0.14 7.02
CA LEU A 110 8.26 -0.54 7.46
C LEU A 110 9.15 0.67 7.79
N TYR A 111 9.14 1.72 6.95
CA TYR A 111 9.89 2.95 7.23
C TYR A 111 9.33 3.70 8.44
N ALA A 112 8.02 3.74 8.63
CA ALA A 112 7.40 4.32 9.82
C ALA A 112 7.83 3.56 11.09
N ALA A 113 7.89 2.22 11.05
CA ALA A 113 8.34 1.41 12.17
C ALA A 113 9.82 1.63 12.53
N LEU A 114 10.65 1.94 11.55
CA LEU A 114 12.05 2.27 11.78
C LEU A 114 12.23 3.70 12.32
N ALA A 115 11.44 4.64 11.83
CA ALA A 115 11.52 6.04 12.24
C ALA A 115 10.95 6.28 13.65
N ALA A 116 9.90 5.56 14.04
CA ALA A 116 9.22 5.74 15.31
C ALA A 116 8.82 4.38 15.95
N PRO A 117 9.79 3.52 16.31
CA PRO A 117 9.52 2.14 16.71
C PRO A 117 8.60 2.03 17.94
N GLN A 118 8.65 2.99 18.87
CA GLN A 118 7.80 3.02 20.07
C GLN A 118 6.35 3.38 19.77
N ARG A 119 6.06 3.92 18.59
CA ARG A 119 4.70 4.28 18.15
C ARG A 119 4.00 3.15 17.39
N ILE A 120 4.76 2.19 16.86
CA ILE A 120 4.21 1.12 16.04
C ILE A 120 3.92 -0.10 16.90
N GLN A 121 2.63 -0.31 17.16
CA GLN A 121 2.12 -1.40 17.99
C GLN A 121 2.24 -2.75 17.28
N ALA A 122 1.97 -2.76 15.98
CA ALA A 122 2.10 -3.93 15.11
C ALA A 122 2.17 -3.50 13.62
N LEU A 123 2.50 -4.44 12.74
CA LEU A 123 2.52 -4.27 11.30
C LEU A 123 1.49 -5.19 10.61
N ILE A 124 0.77 -4.67 9.60
CA ILE A 124 -0.02 -5.49 8.68
C ILE A 124 0.44 -5.18 7.25
N LEU A 125 1.18 -6.10 6.65
CA LEU A 125 1.84 -5.92 5.36
C LEU A 125 1.14 -6.77 4.29
N SER A 126 0.37 -6.12 3.41
CA SER A 126 -0.33 -6.82 2.33
C SER A 126 0.44 -6.73 1.03
N THR A 127 0.69 -7.88 0.42
CA THR A 127 1.39 -8.01 -0.88
C THR A 127 2.67 -7.17 -0.95
N PRO A 128 3.70 -7.52 -0.15
CA PRO A 128 4.98 -6.85 -0.22
C PRO A 128 5.53 -6.82 -1.65
N PRO A 129 5.94 -5.64 -2.18
CA PRO A 129 6.39 -5.52 -3.56
C PRO A 129 7.79 -6.11 -3.76
N THR A 130 8.26 -6.09 -5.01
CA THR A 130 9.69 -6.33 -5.31
C THR A 130 10.58 -5.47 -4.44
N ALA A 131 11.66 -6.06 -3.91
CA ALA A 131 12.62 -5.39 -3.05
C ALA A 131 14.04 -5.93 -3.31
N TRP A 132 15.03 -5.16 -2.92
CA TRP A 132 16.45 -5.51 -2.99
C TRP A 132 16.84 -5.99 -4.39
N GLU A 133 17.27 -7.25 -4.55
CA GLU A 133 17.73 -7.81 -5.83
C GLU A 133 16.67 -7.79 -6.93
N THR A 134 15.39 -7.94 -6.56
CA THR A 134 14.27 -7.92 -7.50
C THR A 134 13.80 -6.51 -7.83
N ARG A 135 14.28 -5.49 -7.11
CA ARG A 135 13.85 -4.09 -7.26
C ARG A 135 14.33 -3.44 -8.55
N ALA A 136 15.52 -3.80 -9.03
CA ALA A 136 16.11 -3.14 -10.19
C ALA A 136 15.26 -3.26 -11.46
N GLU A 137 14.69 -4.45 -11.74
CA GLU A 137 13.80 -4.68 -12.89
C GLU A 137 12.53 -3.84 -12.76
N GLN A 138 11.95 -3.79 -11.55
CA GLN A 138 10.74 -3.01 -11.28
C GLN A 138 10.99 -1.49 -11.42
N SER A 139 12.15 -1.00 -10.97
CA SER A 139 12.53 0.41 -11.11
C SER A 139 12.67 0.80 -12.57
N ALA A 140 13.27 -0.06 -13.41
CA ALA A 140 13.35 0.14 -14.85
C ALA A 140 11.96 0.18 -15.52
N MET A 141 11.02 -0.68 -15.05
CA MET A 141 9.65 -0.64 -15.52
C MET A 141 8.95 0.67 -15.17
N TYR A 142 9.13 1.21 -13.97
CA TYR A 142 8.57 2.51 -13.59
C TYR A 142 9.13 3.65 -14.44
N GLU A 143 10.42 3.59 -14.80
CA GLU A 143 11.02 4.57 -15.72
C GLU A 143 10.36 4.53 -17.09
N GLN A 144 10.13 3.33 -17.65
CA GLN A 144 9.46 3.16 -18.94
C GLN A 144 8.00 3.65 -18.88
N MET A 145 7.29 3.37 -17.77
CA MET A 145 5.93 3.86 -17.56
C MET A 145 5.88 5.39 -17.48
N ALA A 146 6.82 6.02 -16.76
CA ALA A 146 6.91 7.47 -16.69
C ALA A 146 7.16 8.10 -18.07
N ALA A 147 8.11 7.55 -18.84
CA ALA A 147 8.38 8.01 -20.21
C ALA A 147 7.17 7.83 -21.14
N LEU A 148 6.40 6.75 -20.97
CA LEU A 148 5.17 6.53 -21.71
C LEU A 148 4.10 7.58 -21.35
N VAL A 149 3.95 7.90 -20.07
CA VAL A 149 3.03 8.96 -19.61
C VAL A 149 3.44 10.32 -20.19
N GLU A 150 4.72 10.64 -20.19
CA GLU A 150 5.22 11.88 -20.77
C GLU A 150 4.97 12.00 -22.28
N SER A 151 5.07 10.90 -23.02
CA SER A 151 4.92 10.87 -24.48
C SER A 151 3.49 10.66 -24.98
N GLN A 152 2.67 9.88 -24.26
CA GLN A 152 1.34 9.43 -24.71
C GLN A 152 0.22 9.73 -23.69
N GLY A 153 0.56 10.36 -22.56
CA GLY A 153 -0.38 10.62 -21.48
C GLY A 153 -0.79 9.36 -20.70
N THR A 154 -1.63 9.56 -19.70
CA THR A 154 -2.17 8.48 -18.86
C THR A 154 -3.06 7.51 -19.63
N VAL A 155 -3.74 7.99 -20.67
CA VAL A 155 -4.56 7.14 -21.56
C VAL A 155 -3.70 6.14 -22.31
N GLY A 156 -2.51 6.54 -22.79
CA GLY A 156 -1.56 5.63 -23.45
C GLY A 156 -1.07 4.53 -22.52
N LEU A 157 -0.69 4.89 -21.29
CA LEU A 157 -0.29 3.92 -20.26
C LEU A 157 -1.46 2.98 -19.90
N ALA A 158 -2.66 3.52 -19.72
CA ALA A 158 -3.85 2.73 -19.41
C ALA A 158 -4.17 1.70 -20.52
N ALA A 159 -4.07 2.10 -21.77
CA ALA A 159 -4.27 1.20 -22.93
C ALA A 159 -3.23 0.08 -22.96
N MET A 160 -1.95 0.40 -22.72
CA MET A 160 -0.89 -0.61 -22.63
C MET A 160 -1.16 -1.61 -21.49
N MET A 161 -1.48 -1.10 -20.30
CA MET A 161 -1.76 -1.97 -19.14
C MET A 161 -3.00 -2.83 -19.34
N ALA A 162 -4.05 -2.31 -19.96
CA ALA A 162 -5.25 -3.09 -20.30
C ALA A 162 -4.93 -4.27 -21.24
N GLN A 163 -4.05 -4.07 -22.23
CA GLN A 163 -3.61 -5.13 -23.11
C GLN A 163 -2.77 -6.19 -22.40
N GLN A 164 -1.97 -5.80 -21.42
CA GLN A 164 -1.09 -6.69 -20.68
C GLN A 164 -1.76 -7.30 -19.43
N ALA A 165 -2.92 -6.80 -19.00
CA ALA A 165 -3.60 -7.22 -17.79
C ALA A 165 -3.75 -8.74 -17.62
N PRO A 166 -4.12 -9.52 -18.67
CA PRO A 166 -4.24 -10.98 -18.54
C PRO A 166 -2.92 -11.70 -18.20
N ALA A 167 -1.78 -11.09 -18.56
CA ALA A 167 -0.45 -11.64 -18.29
C ALA A 167 0.17 -11.09 -17.00
N MET A 168 -0.29 -9.93 -16.53
CA MET A 168 0.26 -9.24 -15.36
C MET A 168 -0.54 -9.49 -14.08
N ILE A 169 -1.86 -9.66 -14.20
CA ILE A 169 -2.73 -9.87 -13.04
C ILE A 169 -2.81 -11.37 -12.74
N PRO A 170 -2.52 -11.81 -11.52
CA PRO A 170 -2.68 -13.22 -11.13
C PRO A 170 -4.07 -13.76 -11.44
N PRO A 171 -4.20 -15.01 -11.97
CA PRO A 171 -5.50 -15.62 -12.24
C PRO A 171 -6.45 -15.59 -11.05
N LEU A 172 -5.94 -15.82 -9.85
CA LEU A 172 -6.67 -15.72 -8.59
C LEU A 172 -7.43 -14.39 -8.43
N LEU A 173 -6.80 -13.28 -8.82
CA LEU A 173 -7.41 -11.95 -8.70
C LEU A 173 -8.45 -11.73 -9.79
N LEU A 174 -8.21 -12.23 -11.01
CA LEU A 174 -9.20 -12.18 -12.11
C LEU A 174 -10.43 -13.06 -11.80
N GLU A 175 -10.24 -14.20 -11.15
CA GLU A 175 -11.36 -15.03 -10.66
C GLU A 175 -12.16 -14.32 -9.56
N ALA A 176 -11.48 -13.59 -8.67
CA ALA A 176 -12.12 -12.85 -7.59
C ALA A 176 -12.82 -11.58 -8.08
N ALA A 177 -12.23 -10.89 -9.06
CA ALA A 177 -12.72 -9.64 -9.66
C ALA A 177 -12.46 -9.64 -11.20
N PRO A 178 -13.35 -10.21 -12.01
CA PRO A 178 -13.14 -10.36 -13.47
C PRO A 178 -12.89 -9.04 -14.22
N ASN A 179 -13.43 -7.93 -13.72
CA ASN A 179 -13.28 -6.61 -14.32
C ASN A 179 -12.09 -5.81 -13.75
N LEU A 180 -11.22 -6.43 -12.95
CA LEU A 180 -10.12 -5.74 -12.26
C LEU A 180 -9.22 -4.97 -13.23
N GLY A 181 -8.76 -5.61 -14.29
CA GLY A 181 -7.89 -4.99 -15.29
C GLY A 181 -8.52 -3.77 -15.98
N ALA A 182 -9.80 -3.85 -16.33
CA ALA A 182 -10.53 -2.72 -16.93
C ALA A 182 -10.67 -1.55 -15.94
N ARG A 183 -11.00 -1.82 -14.68
CA ARG A 183 -11.08 -0.81 -13.62
C ARG A 183 -9.74 -0.14 -13.35
N MET A 184 -8.67 -0.92 -13.28
CA MET A 184 -7.31 -0.37 -13.11
C MET A 184 -6.94 0.56 -14.27
N ALA A 185 -7.26 0.18 -15.52
CA ALA A 185 -7.01 1.01 -16.69
C ALA A 185 -7.85 2.31 -16.66
N GLU A 186 -9.12 2.24 -16.27
CA GLU A 186 -10.00 3.39 -16.14
C GLU A 186 -9.48 4.38 -15.06
N GLN A 187 -9.09 3.87 -13.91
CA GLN A 187 -8.51 4.69 -12.84
C GLN A 187 -7.20 5.34 -13.28
N LEU A 188 -6.35 4.59 -13.97
CA LEU A 188 -5.07 5.09 -14.47
C LEU A 188 -5.27 6.19 -15.51
N ALA A 189 -6.25 6.03 -16.41
CA ALA A 189 -6.58 7.05 -17.42
C ALA A 189 -7.07 8.37 -16.80
N ALA A 190 -7.64 8.32 -15.59
CA ALA A 190 -8.15 9.49 -14.87
C ALA A 190 -7.06 10.28 -14.10
N TYR A 191 -5.84 9.76 -13.99
CA TYR A 191 -4.75 10.46 -13.33
C TYR A 191 -4.34 11.74 -14.08
N ASP A 192 -3.89 12.74 -13.33
CA ASP A 192 -3.10 13.84 -13.90
C ASP A 192 -1.75 13.30 -14.38
N ALA A 193 -1.41 13.51 -15.66
CA ALA A 193 -0.24 12.94 -16.28
C ALA A 193 1.07 13.40 -15.63
N ARG A 194 1.16 14.68 -15.25
CA ARG A 194 2.34 15.23 -14.58
C ARG A 194 2.52 14.61 -13.21
N THR A 195 1.46 14.52 -12.44
CA THR A 195 1.47 13.91 -11.11
C THR A 195 1.86 12.44 -11.19
N LEU A 196 1.30 11.68 -12.12
CA LEU A 196 1.65 10.26 -12.29
C LEU A 196 3.11 10.05 -12.67
N ALA A 197 3.67 10.89 -13.56
CA ALA A 197 5.09 10.82 -13.90
C ALA A 197 5.98 11.08 -12.68
N LEU A 198 5.62 12.03 -11.80
CA LEU A 198 6.35 12.31 -10.55
C LEU A 198 6.23 11.15 -9.55
N VAL A 199 5.05 10.55 -9.40
CA VAL A 199 4.81 9.38 -8.55
C VAL A 199 5.65 8.18 -9.00
N LEU A 200 5.65 7.88 -10.30
CA LEU A 200 6.47 6.81 -10.88
C LEU A 200 7.97 7.10 -10.73
N GLY A 201 8.35 8.37 -10.91
CA GLY A 201 9.72 8.85 -10.67
C GLY A 201 10.19 8.60 -9.24
N GLY A 202 9.33 8.86 -8.24
CA GLY A 202 9.61 8.56 -6.84
C GLY A 202 9.68 7.05 -6.56
N ALA A 203 8.74 6.29 -7.11
CA ALA A 203 8.74 4.84 -6.97
C ALA A 203 9.99 4.17 -7.55
N LYS A 204 10.56 4.72 -8.63
CA LYS A 204 11.83 4.29 -9.22
C LYS A 204 13.02 4.52 -8.28
N LEU A 205 13.00 5.60 -7.48
CA LEU A 205 14.13 6.05 -6.65
C LEU A 205 14.17 5.35 -5.27
N THR A 206 13.26 4.44 -4.97
CA THR A 206 13.09 3.89 -3.62
C THR A 206 13.08 2.37 -3.60
N ASP A 207 13.44 1.80 -2.46
CA ASP A 207 13.44 0.36 -2.18
C ASP A 207 12.98 0.12 -0.74
N PHE A 208 12.84 -1.12 -0.32
CA PHE A 208 12.68 -1.48 1.09
C PHE A 208 13.91 -1.06 1.90
N PRO A 209 13.73 -0.90 3.22
CA PRO A 209 14.87 -0.69 4.12
C PRO A 209 15.90 -1.81 3.99
N PRO A 210 17.18 -1.53 4.26
CA PRO A 210 18.20 -2.57 4.38
C PRO A 210 17.79 -3.68 5.35
N ARG A 211 18.12 -4.92 5.02
CA ARG A 211 17.74 -6.11 5.78
C ARG A 211 18.14 -6.05 7.27
N ASP A 212 19.30 -5.50 7.56
CA ASP A 212 19.78 -5.32 8.93
C ASP A 212 18.93 -4.32 9.73
N GLN A 213 18.33 -3.34 9.08
CA GLN A 213 17.40 -2.43 9.72
C GLN A 213 16.05 -3.12 9.98
N ILE A 214 15.52 -3.89 9.02
CA ILE A 214 14.26 -4.63 9.21
C ILE A 214 14.36 -5.59 10.40
N ARG A 215 15.51 -6.25 10.62
CA ARG A 215 15.74 -7.11 11.80
C ARG A 215 15.62 -6.40 13.14
N ARG A 216 15.68 -5.07 13.17
CA ARG A 216 15.52 -4.27 14.39
C ARG A 216 14.07 -4.01 14.75
N ILE A 217 13.15 -4.22 13.83
CA ILE A 217 11.71 -4.02 14.07
C ILE A 217 11.23 -5.14 15.00
N GLN A 218 10.79 -4.74 16.21
CA GLN A 218 10.31 -5.68 17.23
C GLN A 218 8.78 -5.80 17.24
N ALA A 219 8.08 -4.91 16.57
CA ALA A 219 6.62 -4.96 16.46
C ALA A 219 6.17 -6.27 15.80
N PRO A 220 5.14 -6.96 16.35
CA PRO A 220 4.60 -8.14 15.71
C PRO A 220 4.03 -7.79 14.33
N ALA A 221 4.14 -8.72 13.39
CA ALA A 221 3.75 -8.48 11.99
C ALA A 221 2.86 -9.59 11.44
N LEU A 222 1.82 -9.20 10.70
CA LEU A 222 1.04 -10.07 9.84
C LEU A 222 1.37 -9.74 8.37
N ILE A 223 1.80 -10.74 7.59
CA ILE A 223 2.00 -10.60 6.16
C ILE A 223 0.91 -11.36 5.40
N LEU A 224 0.22 -10.66 4.52
CA LEU A 224 -0.79 -11.21 3.63
C LEU A 224 -0.29 -11.10 2.19
N ALA A 225 -0.09 -12.21 1.50
CA ALA A 225 0.39 -12.24 0.13
C ALA A 225 -0.49 -13.15 -0.73
N TRP A 226 -0.38 -13.02 -2.03
CA TRP A 226 -0.95 -13.96 -3.00
C TRP A 226 0.14 -14.52 -3.92
N ALA A 227 -0.11 -15.69 -4.48
CA ALA A 227 0.81 -16.34 -5.39
C ALA A 227 0.65 -15.83 -6.84
N GLY A 228 1.71 -15.98 -7.64
CA GLY A 228 1.68 -15.75 -9.08
C GLY A 228 1.76 -14.29 -9.51
N ASP A 229 2.21 -13.38 -8.66
CA ASP A 229 2.37 -11.96 -8.95
C ASP A 229 3.85 -11.58 -9.07
N ARG A 230 4.25 -11.11 -10.25
CA ARG A 230 5.65 -10.69 -10.51
C ARG A 230 6.00 -9.37 -9.82
N GLY A 231 5.03 -8.50 -9.64
CA GLY A 231 5.20 -7.22 -8.94
C GLY A 231 5.26 -7.38 -7.41
N HIS A 232 4.69 -8.49 -6.90
CA HIS A 232 4.62 -8.81 -5.47
C HIS A 232 5.05 -10.27 -5.25
N PRO A 233 6.35 -10.60 -5.50
CA PRO A 233 6.82 -11.97 -5.48
C PRO A 233 6.78 -12.55 -4.05
N VAL A 234 6.37 -13.80 -3.94
CA VAL A 234 6.36 -14.53 -2.66
C VAL A 234 7.74 -14.58 -2.01
N SER A 235 8.81 -14.47 -2.80
CA SER A 235 10.18 -14.39 -2.27
C SER A 235 10.38 -13.20 -1.33
N THR A 236 9.78 -12.03 -1.62
CA THR A 236 9.83 -10.87 -0.70
C THR A 236 9.13 -11.19 0.63
N THR A 237 7.97 -11.86 0.58
CA THR A 237 7.27 -12.31 1.79
C THR A 237 8.12 -13.29 2.60
N THR A 238 8.73 -14.28 1.95
CA THR A 238 9.63 -15.26 2.60
C THR A 238 10.84 -14.59 3.23
N GLU A 239 11.43 -13.63 2.54
CA GLU A 239 12.55 -12.86 3.06
C GLU A 239 12.15 -12.06 4.31
N LEU A 240 11.02 -11.32 4.26
CA LEU A 240 10.49 -10.60 5.43
C LEU A 240 10.22 -11.53 6.62
N GLN A 241 9.70 -12.74 6.37
CA GLN A 241 9.52 -13.74 7.43
C GLN A 241 10.84 -14.14 8.08
N SER A 242 11.94 -14.16 7.32
CA SER A 242 13.26 -14.48 7.87
C SER A 242 13.90 -13.34 8.65
N LEU A 243 13.45 -12.09 8.40
CA LEU A 243 14.03 -10.88 8.97
C LEU A 243 13.28 -10.40 10.22
N LEU A 244 11.95 -10.47 10.21
CA LEU A 244 11.09 -9.98 11.30
C LEU A 244 11.00 -11.04 12.41
N PRO A 245 11.32 -10.71 13.68
CA PRO A 245 11.40 -11.69 14.76
C PRO A 245 10.04 -12.24 15.20
N HIS A 246 8.97 -11.46 15.02
CA HIS A 246 7.60 -11.80 15.45
C HIS A 246 6.66 -11.67 14.27
N VAL A 247 6.64 -12.65 13.37
CA VAL A 247 5.89 -12.58 12.13
C VAL A 247 5.07 -13.83 11.87
N GLU A 248 3.84 -13.62 11.43
CA GLU A 248 3.00 -14.63 10.81
C GLU A 248 2.72 -14.21 9.36
N ALA A 249 2.75 -15.16 8.42
CA ALA A 249 2.49 -14.88 7.01
C ALA A 249 1.51 -15.88 6.42
N HIS A 250 0.68 -15.37 5.50
CA HIS A 250 -0.25 -16.18 4.74
C HIS A 250 -0.14 -15.82 3.26
N VAL A 251 0.09 -16.86 2.43
CA VAL A 251 0.13 -16.73 0.97
C VAL A 251 -1.12 -17.37 0.39
N ALA A 252 -2.06 -16.56 -0.08
CA ALA A 252 -3.27 -17.02 -0.73
C ALA A 252 -2.96 -17.61 -2.10
N GLN A 253 -3.38 -18.84 -2.34
CA GLN A 253 -3.29 -19.55 -3.62
C GLN A 253 -4.66 -19.74 -4.26
N THR A 254 -5.72 -19.53 -3.49
CA THR A 254 -7.11 -19.72 -3.90
C THR A 254 -7.94 -18.49 -3.53
N ARG A 255 -9.07 -18.30 -4.24
CA ARG A 255 -10.07 -17.27 -3.91
C ARG A 255 -10.62 -17.41 -2.48
N GLY A 256 -10.75 -18.65 -1.99
CA GLY A 256 -11.18 -18.91 -0.61
C GLY A 256 -10.20 -18.38 0.42
N GLU A 257 -8.92 -18.60 0.19
CA GLU A 257 -7.85 -18.08 1.06
C GLU A 257 -7.74 -16.55 1.00
N LEU A 258 -7.89 -15.94 -0.18
CA LEU A 258 -7.95 -14.49 -0.30
C LEU A 258 -9.11 -13.91 0.51
N ARG A 259 -10.29 -14.53 0.45
CA ARG A 259 -11.47 -14.11 1.21
C ARG A 259 -11.32 -14.28 2.72
N SER A 260 -10.35 -15.05 3.20
CA SER A 260 -10.05 -15.19 4.63
C SER A 260 -9.25 -14.03 5.21
N TRP A 261 -8.73 -13.11 4.39
CA TRP A 261 -7.87 -12.02 4.86
C TRP A 261 -8.52 -11.11 5.91
N PRO A 262 -9.78 -10.67 5.77
CA PRO A 262 -10.43 -9.89 6.83
C PRO A 262 -10.44 -10.60 8.18
N GLN A 263 -10.75 -11.91 8.18
CA GLN A 263 -10.73 -12.69 9.42
C GLN A 263 -9.32 -12.82 10.00
N ARG A 264 -8.30 -13.01 9.18
CA ARG A 264 -6.90 -13.06 9.63
C ARG A 264 -6.43 -11.75 10.24
N MET A 265 -6.80 -10.61 9.61
CA MET A 265 -6.53 -9.29 10.18
C MET A 265 -7.25 -9.12 11.52
N ARG A 266 -8.52 -9.54 11.61
CA ARG A 266 -9.29 -9.50 12.83
C ARG A 266 -8.66 -10.33 13.95
N ASP A 267 -8.29 -11.59 13.65
CA ASP A 267 -7.66 -12.50 14.61
C ASP A 267 -6.31 -11.94 15.09
N PHE A 268 -5.54 -11.33 14.22
CA PHE A 268 -4.28 -10.68 14.55
C PHE A 268 -4.50 -9.48 15.49
N LEU A 269 -5.40 -8.56 15.12
CA LEU A 269 -5.71 -7.37 15.92
C LEU A 269 -6.29 -7.71 17.31
N THR A 270 -7.03 -8.81 17.43
CA THR A 270 -7.60 -9.25 18.71
C THR A 270 -6.52 -9.70 19.71
N ARG A 271 -5.32 -10.04 19.25
CA ARG A 271 -4.20 -10.48 20.10
C ARG A 271 -3.26 -9.34 20.55
N LEU A 272 -3.48 -8.12 20.06
CA LEU A 272 -2.73 -6.93 20.46
C LEU A 272 -3.27 -6.33 21.76
#